data_3a6cc066ce21141876256635ef5e5f71
#
_entry.id   3a6cc066ce21141876256635ef5e5f71
#
_cell.length_a   1.000
_cell.length_b   1.000
_cell.length_c   1.000
_cell.angle_alpha   90.00
_cell.angle_beta   90.00
_cell.angle_gamma   90.00
#
_symmetry.space_group_name_H-M   'P 1'
#
loop_
_entity.id
_entity.type
_entity.pdbx_description
1 polymer ?
#
loop_
_entity_poly.entity_id
_entity_poly.type
_entity_poly.pdbx_seq_one_letter_code
_entity_poly.pdbx_strand_id
1 'polypeptide(L)'
;RFSALHEIRMVIAPAQGTPLGLATVRAVLSYCGTPFSWWQAGRWQQVVGWAQPTRVHFAQLAPRLASPCDVPDHDLLPQRYPGVQTVEFRAALEVPFLQCCLAVIAWLRQRGVPLPMQRLADVFAKAGRWFDRFGTDLGGMRVELRGTRHTAEGASQPLLLHWDLTAAMLHGPEIPCFAAILLIRKLAAGKPLPVGAHACLGLLTLAEFEREFAAWQMRTAVAQVDASSV
;
A
#
# COMPACT_ATOMS: atom_id res chain seq x y z
N ARG A 1 2.87 21.26 -0.09
CA ARG A 1 3.75 21.21 -1.25
C ARG A 1 2.98 21.25 -2.58
N PHE A 2 1.76 20.66 -2.64
CA PHE A 2 0.90 20.68 -3.83
C PHE A 2 -0.10 21.84 -3.77
N SER A 3 -0.32 22.50 -4.89
CA SER A 3 -1.46 23.40 -5.10
C SER A 3 -2.69 22.62 -5.58
N ALA A 4 -2.48 21.59 -6.39
CA ALA A 4 -3.50 20.60 -6.75
C ALA A 4 -2.87 19.20 -6.79
N LEU A 5 -3.56 18.23 -6.17
CA LEU A 5 -3.17 16.82 -6.16
C LEU A 5 -4.04 16.07 -7.16
N HIS A 6 -3.42 15.36 -8.10
CA HIS A 6 -4.11 14.68 -9.19
C HIS A 6 -4.10 13.16 -9.03
N GLU A 7 -2.98 12.58 -8.55
CA GLU A 7 -2.86 11.13 -8.42
C GLU A 7 -2.21 10.76 -7.09
N ILE A 8 -2.72 9.69 -6.50
CA ILE A 8 -2.18 9.02 -5.31
C ILE A 8 -2.02 7.55 -5.67
N ARG A 9 -0.79 7.06 -5.72
CA ARG A 9 -0.51 5.64 -5.92
C ARG A 9 0.26 5.11 -4.73
N MET A 10 -0.22 4.02 -4.17
CA MET A 10 0.34 3.39 -2.98
C MET A 10 0.70 1.95 -3.27
N VAL A 11 1.84 1.53 -2.77
CA VAL A 11 2.29 0.13 -2.88
C VAL A 11 2.84 -0.33 -1.54
N ILE A 12 2.36 -1.47 -1.07
CA ILE A 12 2.97 -2.17 0.07
C ILE A 12 3.74 -3.40 -0.41
N ALA A 13 4.83 -3.68 0.25
CA ALA A 13 5.76 -4.75 -0.12
C ALA A 13 6.33 -5.40 1.15
N PRO A 14 5.56 -6.28 1.84
CA PRO A 14 6.04 -6.94 3.06
C PRO A 14 7.25 -7.82 2.76
N ALA A 15 8.10 -8.01 3.77
CA ALA A 15 9.20 -8.98 3.73
C ALA A 15 8.64 -10.40 3.66
N GLN A 16 9.31 -11.30 2.93
CA GLN A 16 8.89 -12.70 2.83
C GLN A 16 8.88 -13.41 4.19
N GLY A 17 9.87 -13.14 5.04
CA GLY A 17 9.94 -13.70 6.38
C GLY A 17 8.90 -13.18 7.37
N THR A 18 8.06 -12.22 6.97
CA THR A 18 6.99 -11.67 7.83
C THR A 18 6.01 -12.78 8.23
N PRO A 19 5.77 -13.00 9.52
CA PRO A 19 4.82 -14.01 9.96
C PRO A 19 3.40 -13.61 9.55
N LEU A 20 2.87 -14.28 8.55
CA LEU A 20 1.49 -14.10 8.11
C LEU A 20 0.57 -15.12 8.79
N GLY A 21 -0.44 -14.62 9.49
CA GLY A 21 -1.50 -15.46 10.01
C GLY A 21 -2.34 -16.08 8.89
N LEU A 22 -2.83 -17.32 9.11
CA LEU A 22 -3.69 -18.01 8.16
C LEU A 22 -4.93 -17.17 7.78
N ALA A 23 -5.46 -16.38 8.72
CA ALA A 23 -6.57 -15.48 8.46
C ALA A 23 -6.23 -14.44 7.38
N THR A 24 -5.02 -13.86 7.41
CA THR A 24 -4.55 -12.91 6.40
C THR A 24 -4.43 -13.59 5.03
N VAL A 25 -3.85 -14.78 4.98
CA VAL A 25 -3.72 -15.53 3.72
C VAL A 25 -5.11 -15.86 3.14
N ARG A 26 -6.05 -16.27 3.98
CA ARG A 26 -7.45 -16.52 3.58
C ARG A 26 -8.13 -15.25 3.07
N ALA A 27 -7.93 -14.13 3.74
CA ALA A 27 -8.46 -12.84 3.30
C ALA A 27 -7.91 -12.46 1.92
N VAL A 28 -6.60 -12.51 1.72
CA VAL A 28 -5.96 -12.23 0.42
C VAL A 28 -6.52 -13.12 -0.69
N LEU A 29 -6.62 -14.44 -0.46
CA LEU A 29 -7.12 -15.36 -1.47
C LEU A 29 -8.63 -15.23 -1.70
N SER A 30 -9.41 -14.77 -0.73
CA SER A 30 -10.86 -14.65 -0.88
C SER A 30 -11.25 -13.70 -2.01
N TYR A 31 -10.53 -12.60 -2.20
CA TYR A 31 -10.76 -11.64 -3.27
C TYR A 31 -9.76 -11.73 -4.43
N CYS A 32 -8.78 -12.67 -4.38
CA CYS A 32 -7.90 -12.94 -5.52
C CYS A 32 -8.73 -13.36 -6.75
N GLY A 33 -8.66 -12.60 -7.84
CA GLY A 33 -9.47 -12.80 -9.04
C GLY A 33 -10.91 -12.27 -8.94
N THR A 34 -11.27 -11.58 -7.86
CA THR A 34 -12.58 -10.92 -7.70
C THR A 34 -12.49 -9.47 -8.18
N PRO A 35 -13.48 -8.97 -8.94
CA PRO A 35 -13.50 -7.56 -9.32
C PRO A 35 -13.83 -6.68 -8.11
N PHE A 36 -13.20 -5.51 -8.06
CA PHE A 36 -13.51 -4.43 -7.14
C PHE A 36 -13.37 -3.08 -7.86
N SER A 37 -13.84 -2.01 -7.25
CA SER A 37 -13.76 -0.67 -7.83
C SER A 37 -12.60 0.11 -7.24
N TRP A 38 -11.85 0.79 -8.09
CA TRP A 38 -10.92 1.83 -7.66
C TRP A 38 -11.18 3.15 -8.41
N TRP A 39 -10.65 4.24 -7.90
CA TRP A 39 -10.82 5.55 -8.49
C TRP A 39 -9.74 5.83 -9.52
N GLN A 40 -10.09 5.94 -10.81
CA GLN A 40 -9.13 6.17 -11.89
C GLN A 40 -9.72 7.08 -12.96
N ALA A 41 -8.93 8.08 -13.38
CA ALA A 41 -9.33 9.09 -14.36
C ALA A 41 -10.67 9.78 -14.01
N GLY A 42 -10.87 10.12 -12.72
CA GLY A 42 -12.04 10.83 -12.22
C GLY A 42 -13.33 10.00 -12.19
N ARG A 43 -13.24 8.68 -12.27
CA ARG A 43 -14.40 7.77 -12.23
C ARG A 43 -14.07 6.44 -11.57
N TRP A 44 -15.09 5.77 -11.10
CA TRP A 44 -14.99 4.39 -10.62
C TRP A 44 -14.75 3.44 -11.79
N GLN A 45 -13.69 2.65 -11.70
CA GLN A 45 -13.34 1.63 -12.68
C GLN A 45 -13.21 0.28 -12.00
N GLN A 46 -13.69 -0.78 -12.69
CA GLN A 46 -13.54 -2.14 -12.21
C GLN A 46 -12.16 -2.67 -12.53
N VAL A 47 -11.51 -3.20 -11.50
CA VAL A 47 -10.23 -3.91 -11.61
C VAL A 47 -10.32 -5.24 -10.88
N VAL A 48 -9.37 -6.12 -11.12
CA VAL A 48 -9.40 -7.45 -10.54
C VAL A 48 -8.26 -7.61 -9.55
N GLY A 49 -8.62 -8.03 -8.34
CA GLY A 49 -7.66 -8.25 -7.27
C GLY A 49 -6.61 -9.29 -7.64
N TRP A 50 -5.35 -8.96 -7.38
CA TRP A 50 -4.15 -9.77 -7.63
C TRP A 50 -3.88 -10.10 -9.11
N ALA A 51 -4.65 -9.54 -10.05
CA ALA A 51 -4.40 -9.68 -11.48
C ALA A 51 -3.34 -8.67 -11.95
N GLN A 52 -2.83 -8.89 -13.17
CA GLN A 52 -1.99 -7.95 -13.92
C GLN A 52 -0.87 -7.30 -13.08
N PRO A 53 0.10 -8.08 -12.59
CA PRO A 53 1.20 -7.54 -11.81
C PRO A 53 2.05 -6.58 -12.64
N THR A 54 2.39 -5.44 -12.07
CA THR A 54 3.28 -4.42 -12.65
C THR A 54 4.54 -4.30 -11.82
N ARG A 55 5.67 -4.00 -12.46
CA ARG A 55 6.93 -3.79 -11.75
C ARG A 55 6.95 -2.43 -11.08
N VAL A 56 7.29 -2.42 -9.80
CA VAL A 56 7.44 -1.21 -8.98
C VAL A 56 8.86 -1.16 -8.44
N HIS A 57 9.46 0.03 -8.50
CA HIS A 57 10.79 0.32 -7.96
C HIS A 57 10.64 1.06 -6.64
N PHE A 58 11.47 0.74 -5.66
CA PHE A 58 11.53 1.36 -4.34
C PHE A 58 12.90 1.99 -4.15
N ALA A 59 13.02 2.96 -3.25
CA ALA A 59 14.28 3.63 -2.99
C ALA A 59 15.33 2.69 -2.35
N GLN A 60 14.89 1.76 -1.51
CA GLN A 60 15.79 0.93 -0.68
C GLN A 60 15.46 -0.58 -0.74
N LEU A 61 14.54 -1.00 -1.62
CA LEU A 61 14.21 -2.40 -1.86
C LEU A 61 14.46 -2.76 -3.32
N ALA A 62 14.73 -4.02 -3.57
CA ALA A 62 14.72 -4.54 -4.93
C ALA A 62 13.35 -4.33 -5.60
N PRO A 63 13.30 -4.11 -6.92
CA PRO A 63 12.03 -3.98 -7.64
C PRO A 63 11.14 -5.20 -7.41
N ARG A 64 9.84 -4.98 -7.19
CA ARG A 64 8.86 -6.05 -6.96
C ARG A 64 7.72 -5.97 -7.95
N LEU A 65 7.07 -7.11 -8.18
CA LEU A 65 5.80 -7.18 -8.91
C LEU A 65 4.66 -6.87 -7.94
N ALA A 66 3.81 -5.89 -8.27
CA ALA A 66 2.70 -5.45 -7.45
C ALA A 66 1.39 -5.55 -8.23
N SER A 67 0.35 -6.07 -7.60
CA SER A 67 -0.99 -6.23 -8.18
C SER A 67 -2.02 -5.39 -7.45
N PRO A 68 -3.16 -5.04 -8.11
CA PRO A 68 -4.26 -4.34 -7.48
C PRO A 68 -4.75 -5.06 -6.22
N CYS A 69 -4.99 -4.30 -5.17
CA CYS A 69 -5.45 -4.80 -3.89
C CYS A 69 -6.55 -3.87 -3.36
N ASP A 70 -7.67 -4.44 -2.93
CA ASP A 70 -8.80 -3.69 -2.42
C ASP A 70 -8.52 -3.18 -1.00
N VAL A 71 -8.71 -1.87 -0.80
CA VAL A 71 -8.51 -1.19 0.49
C VAL A 71 -9.50 -0.03 0.64
N PRO A 72 -9.88 0.33 1.89
CA PRO A 72 -10.78 1.45 2.15
C PRO A 72 -10.30 2.81 1.61
N ASP A 73 -8.99 2.96 1.36
CA ASP A 73 -8.41 4.19 0.84
C ASP A 73 -8.97 4.59 -0.54
N HIS A 74 -9.44 3.62 -1.33
CA HIS A 74 -10.09 3.89 -2.61
C HIS A 74 -11.34 4.76 -2.46
N ASP A 75 -12.11 4.58 -1.38
CA ASP A 75 -13.32 5.36 -1.07
C ASP A 75 -12.97 6.66 -0.32
N LEU A 76 -12.02 6.59 0.60
CA LEU A 76 -11.72 7.66 1.54
C LEU A 76 -10.92 8.80 0.91
N LEU A 77 -9.90 8.49 0.08
CA LEU A 77 -8.99 9.50 -0.44
C LEU A 77 -9.63 10.41 -1.49
N PRO A 78 -10.50 9.95 -2.41
CA PRO A 78 -11.21 10.85 -3.31
C PRO A 78 -12.12 11.85 -2.57
N GLN A 79 -12.73 11.42 -1.46
CA GLN A 79 -13.55 12.30 -0.62
C GLN A 79 -12.69 13.31 0.15
N ARG A 80 -11.51 12.89 0.62
CA ARG A 80 -10.58 13.73 1.39
C ARG A 80 -9.87 14.77 0.54
N TYR A 81 -9.56 14.44 -0.70
CA TYR A 81 -8.82 15.29 -1.64
C TYR A 81 -9.66 15.57 -2.89
N PRO A 82 -10.58 16.55 -2.82
CA PRO A 82 -11.38 16.95 -3.97
C PRO A 82 -10.49 17.35 -5.14
N GLY A 83 -10.73 16.79 -6.32
CA GLY A 83 -9.92 17.03 -7.51
C GLY A 83 -8.91 15.92 -7.81
N VAL A 84 -8.65 14.98 -6.89
CA VAL A 84 -7.84 13.81 -7.21
C VAL A 84 -8.53 12.98 -8.30
N GLN A 85 -7.77 12.59 -9.32
CA GLN A 85 -8.27 11.85 -10.48
C GLN A 85 -7.98 10.35 -10.37
N THR A 86 -6.93 9.97 -9.64
CA THR A 86 -6.52 8.57 -9.53
C THR A 86 -6.09 8.25 -8.10
N VAL A 87 -6.65 7.17 -7.56
CA VAL A 87 -6.25 6.55 -6.29
C VAL A 87 -6.07 5.07 -6.54
N GLU A 88 -4.85 4.58 -6.49
CA GLU A 88 -4.48 3.18 -6.68
C GLU A 88 -3.80 2.63 -5.43
N PHE A 89 -4.14 1.40 -5.07
CA PHE A 89 -3.40 0.65 -4.07
C PHE A 89 -3.01 -0.71 -4.63
N ARG A 90 -1.74 -1.06 -4.46
CA ARG A 90 -1.18 -2.34 -4.92
C ARG A 90 -0.45 -3.03 -3.78
N ALA A 91 -0.41 -4.35 -3.84
CA ALA A 91 0.36 -5.17 -2.93
C ALA A 91 1.34 -6.06 -3.71
N ALA A 92 2.55 -6.18 -3.17
CA ALA A 92 3.63 -6.96 -3.77
C ALA A 92 4.13 -8.01 -2.80
N LEU A 93 4.28 -9.25 -3.27
CA LEU A 93 5.06 -10.25 -2.56
C LEU A 93 6.54 -10.10 -2.92
N GLU A 94 7.42 -10.43 -1.97
CA GLU A 94 8.86 -10.33 -2.19
C GLU A 94 9.35 -11.33 -3.23
N VAL A 95 8.86 -12.58 -3.16
CA VAL A 95 9.24 -13.64 -4.09
C VAL A 95 8.39 -13.55 -5.35
N PRO A 96 8.96 -13.21 -6.53
CA PRO A 96 8.20 -12.98 -7.76
C PRO A 96 7.36 -14.20 -8.19
N PHE A 97 7.86 -15.41 -7.94
CA PHE A 97 7.13 -16.64 -8.24
C PHE A 97 5.78 -16.71 -7.51
N LEU A 98 5.75 -16.36 -6.22
CA LEU A 98 4.51 -16.36 -5.43
C LEU A 98 3.53 -15.31 -5.95
N GLN A 99 4.03 -14.14 -6.35
CA GLN A 99 3.20 -13.10 -6.99
C GLN A 99 2.59 -13.59 -8.30
N CYS A 100 3.39 -14.27 -9.14
CA CYS A 100 2.90 -14.87 -10.37
C CYS A 100 1.85 -15.97 -10.11
N CYS A 101 2.02 -16.79 -9.08
CA CYS A 101 1.02 -17.78 -8.69
C CYS A 101 -0.33 -17.12 -8.35
N LEU A 102 -0.33 -16.01 -7.59
CA LEU A 102 -1.57 -15.27 -7.32
C LEU A 102 -2.19 -14.70 -8.60
N ALA A 103 -1.38 -14.18 -9.51
CA ALA A 103 -1.87 -13.68 -10.80
C ALA A 103 -2.51 -14.79 -11.66
N VAL A 104 -1.92 -15.99 -11.66
CA VAL A 104 -2.49 -17.16 -12.35
C VAL A 104 -3.82 -17.58 -11.70
N ILE A 105 -3.89 -17.64 -10.39
CA ILE A 105 -5.13 -17.95 -9.66
C ILE A 105 -6.20 -16.91 -10.00
N ALA A 106 -5.85 -15.62 -10.00
CA ALA A 106 -6.75 -14.54 -10.37
C ALA A 106 -7.27 -14.72 -11.81
N TRP A 107 -6.41 -15.02 -12.73
CA TRP A 107 -6.75 -15.26 -14.13
C TRP A 107 -7.68 -16.48 -14.32
N LEU A 108 -7.42 -17.61 -13.63
CA LEU A 108 -8.28 -18.78 -13.67
C LEU A 108 -9.69 -18.46 -13.13
N ARG A 109 -9.79 -17.75 -12.01
CA ARG A 109 -11.08 -17.36 -11.46
C ARG A 109 -11.87 -16.43 -12.36
N GLN A 110 -11.22 -15.47 -13.02
CA GLN A 110 -11.87 -14.60 -14.00
C GLN A 110 -12.46 -15.41 -15.17
N ARG A 111 -11.90 -16.58 -15.48
CA ARG A 111 -12.43 -17.50 -16.49
C ARG A 111 -13.50 -18.46 -15.96
N GLY A 112 -13.95 -18.27 -14.73
CA GLY A 112 -15.00 -19.07 -14.12
C GLY A 112 -14.54 -20.44 -13.61
N VAL A 113 -13.23 -20.68 -13.52
CA VAL A 113 -12.71 -21.94 -12.95
C VAL A 113 -13.04 -22.01 -11.45
N PRO A 114 -13.79 -23.00 -10.97
CA PRO A 114 -14.12 -23.15 -9.56
C PRO A 114 -12.89 -23.62 -8.78
N LEU A 115 -12.25 -22.70 -8.07
CA LEU A 115 -11.08 -22.98 -7.26
C LEU A 115 -11.46 -23.11 -5.78
N PRO A 116 -10.99 -24.13 -5.04
CA PRO A 116 -11.24 -24.28 -3.62
C PRO A 116 -10.36 -23.32 -2.80
N MET A 117 -10.72 -22.04 -2.76
CA MET A 117 -9.87 -20.96 -2.22
C MET A 117 -9.44 -21.18 -0.78
N GLN A 118 -10.28 -21.81 0.07
CA GLN A 118 -9.89 -22.13 1.44
C GLN A 118 -8.75 -23.16 1.50
N ARG A 119 -8.82 -24.22 0.67
CA ARG A 119 -7.72 -25.22 0.58
C ARG A 119 -6.46 -24.62 0.00
N LEU A 120 -6.60 -23.77 -0.99
CA LEU A 120 -5.46 -23.02 -1.57
C LEU A 120 -4.80 -22.13 -0.52
N ALA A 121 -5.56 -21.50 0.37
CA ALA A 121 -5.01 -20.70 1.45
C ALA A 121 -4.13 -21.52 2.40
N ASP A 122 -4.59 -22.71 2.76
CA ASP A 122 -3.84 -23.62 3.63
C ASP A 122 -2.54 -24.10 2.95
N VAL A 123 -2.59 -24.36 1.64
CA VAL A 123 -1.41 -24.71 0.84
C VAL A 123 -0.46 -23.52 0.73
N PHE A 124 -0.96 -22.32 0.42
CA PHE A 124 -0.15 -21.10 0.35
C PHE A 124 0.52 -20.76 1.69
N ALA A 125 -0.20 -20.90 2.80
CA ALA A 125 0.35 -20.65 4.12
C ALA A 125 1.48 -21.63 4.49
N LYS A 126 1.36 -22.88 4.08
CA LYS A 126 2.40 -23.91 4.33
C LYS A 126 3.56 -23.80 3.38
N ALA A 127 3.28 -23.75 2.07
CA ALA A 127 4.29 -23.71 1.03
C ALA A 127 5.04 -22.35 1.02
N GLY A 128 4.37 -21.26 1.35
CA GLY A 128 4.98 -19.93 1.42
C GLY A 128 6.24 -19.91 2.28
N ARG A 129 6.21 -20.61 3.43
CA ARG A 129 7.36 -20.71 4.34
C ARG A 129 8.59 -21.42 3.72
N TRP A 130 8.43 -22.26 2.73
CA TRP A 130 9.57 -22.86 2.04
C TRP A 130 10.35 -21.82 1.22
N PHE A 131 9.70 -20.72 0.89
CA PHE A 131 10.30 -19.61 0.14
C PHE A 131 10.96 -18.56 1.04
N ASP A 132 10.85 -18.65 2.37
CA ASP A 132 11.44 -17.68 3.30
C ASP A 132 12.96 -17.56 3.10
N ARG A 133 13.63 -18.64 2.70
CA ARG A 133 15.05 -18.65 2.36
C ARG A 133 15.44 -17.81 1.12
N PHE A 134 14.46 -17.43 0.29
CA PHE A 134 14.67 -16.61 -0.90
C PHE A 134 14.25 -15.14 -0.67
N GLY A 135 13.74 -14.85 0.49
CA GLY A 135 13.37 -13.50 0.91
C GLY A 135 14.39 -12.87 1.82
N THR A 136 14.07 -11.65 2.23
CA THR A 136 14.83 -10.88 3.19
C THR A 136 13.97 -10.56 4.41
N ASP A 137 14.54 -9.84 5.36
CA ASP A 137 13.82 -9.24 6.49
C ASP A 137 13.33 -7.80 6.18
N LEU A 138 13.48 -7.34 4.91
CA LEU A 138 13.17 -5.99 4.49
C LEU A 138 11.79 -5.92 3.82
N GLY A 139 10.89 -5.20 4.44
CA GLY A 139 9.62 -4.78 3.87
C GLY A 139 9.60 -3.28 3.60
N GLY A 140 8.60 -2.81 2.87
CA GLY A 140 8.46 -1.39 2.62
C GLY A 140 7.13 -0.98 2.02
N MET A 141 7.01 0.32 1.85
CA MET A 141 5.85 0.98 1.27
C MET A 141 6.35 2.13 0.40
N ARG A 142 5.67 2.38 -0.71
CA ARG A 142 5.84 3.59 -1.52
C ARG A 142 4.50 4.30 -1.65
N VAL A 143 4.53 5.62 -1.50
CA VAL A 143 3.45 6.52 -1.89
C VAL A 143 3.98 7.46 -2.96
N GLU A 144 3.37 7.40 -4.12
CA GLU A 144 3.63 8.32 -5.23
C GLU A 144 2.50 9.34 -5.29
N LEU A 145 2.86 10.62 -5.30
CA LEU A 145 1.94 11.74 -5.38
C LEU A 145 2.26 12.57 -6.62
N ARG A 146 1.28 12.72 -7.52
CA ARG A 146 1.39 13.58 -8.69
C ARG A 146 0.39 14.73 -8.62
N GLY A 147 0.85 15.90 -9.00
CA GLY A 147 0.01 17.08 -9.02
C GLY A 147 0.76 18.29 -9.55
N THR A 148 0.33 19.47 -9.13
CA THR A 148 0.97 20.74 -9.48
C THR A 148 1.34 21.52 -8.24
N ARG A 149 2.32 22.41 -8.35
CA ARG A 149 2.66 23.43 -7.36
C ARG A 149 2.71 24.80 -8.04
N HIS A 150 2.39 25.85 -7.30
CA HIS A 150 2.70 27.19 -7.76
C HIS A 150 4.16 27.53 -7.44
N THR A 151 4.86 28.13 -8.42
CA THR A 151 6.16 28.75 -8.19
C THR A 151 5.99 30.11 -7.51
N ALA A 152 7.07 30.70 -7.02
CA ALA A 152 7.05 32.06 -6.46
C ALA A 152 6.56 33.11 -7.47
N GLU A 153 6.67 32.85 -8.75
CA GLU A 153 6.24 33.70 -9.85
C GLU A 153 4.78 33.43 -10.26
N GLY A 154 4.06 32.54 -9.55
CA GLY A 154 2.66 32.21 -9.82
C GLY A 154 2.43 31.20 -10.93
N ALA A 155 3.49 30.69 -11.59
CA ALA A 155 3.37 29.67 -12.61
C ALA A 155 3.04 28.30 -12.00
N SER A 156 2.17 27.53 -12.66
CA SER A 156 1.88 26.15 -12.26
C SER A 156 2.91 25.20 -12.86
N GLN A 157 3.58 24.43 -12.01
CA GLN A 157 4.56 23.43 -12.42
C GLN A 157 4.13 22.04 -11.97
N PRO A 158 4.34 20.99 -12.81
CA PRO A 158 4.10 19.62 -12.40
C PRO A 158 5.04 19.23 -11.24
N LEU A 159 4.51 18.44 -10.31
CA LEU A 159 5.25 17.95 -9.15
C LEU A 159 4.97 16.47 -8.98
N LEU A 160 6.04 15.67 -8.98
CA LEU A 160 6.02 14.26 -8.64
C LEU A 160 6.85 14.05 -7.38
N LEU A 161 6.21 13.50 -6.34
CA LEU A 161 6.88 13.12 -5.10
C LEU A 161 6.76 11.61 -4.87
N HIS A 162 7.86 10.98 -4.51
CA HIS A 162 7.89 9.64 -3.96
C HIS A 162 8.21 9.73 -2.46
N TRP A 163 7.39 9.11 -1.65
CA TRP A 163 7.68 8.84 -0.26
C TRP A 163 7.83 7.34 -0.09
N ASP A 164 8.98 6.90 0.37
CA ASP A 164 9.30 5.51 0.62
C ASP A 164 9.49 5.27 2.12
N LEU A 165 8.94 4.17 2.62
CA LEU A 165 9.22 3.61 3.93
C LEU A 165 9.86 2.25 3.76
N THR A 166 10.96 2.00 4.48
CA THR A 166 11.61 0.70 4.56
C THR A 166 11.62 0.25 6.02
N ALA A 167 11.10 -0.93 6.28
CA ALA A 167 11.09 -1.58 7.59
C ALA A 167 12.02 -2.79 7.56
N ALA A 168 13.07 -2.76 8.39
CA ALA A 168 13.99 -3.87 8.59
C ALA A 168 13.52 -4.80 9.71
N MET A 169 14.21 -5.93 9.87
CA MET A 169 14.01 -6.89 10.96
C MET A 169 12.56 -7.39 11.11
N LEU A 170 11.85 -7.49 9.99
CA LEU A 170 10.44 -7.93 9.95
C LEU A 170 9.46 -7.01 10.70
N HIS A 171 9.82 -5.77 11.00
CA HIS A 171 8.98 -4.82 11.76
C HIS A 171 7.82 -4.21 10.94
N GLY A 172 7.58 -4.68 9.71
CA GLY A 172 6.45 -4.21 8.89
C GLY A 172 5.07 -4.32 9.57
N PRO A 173 4.75 -5.43 10.27
CA PRO A 173 3.46 -5.62 10.94
C PRO A 173 3.15 -4.62 12.06
N GLU A 174 4.15 -3.97 12.64
CA GLU A 174 3.97 -2.95 13.67
C GLU A 174 3.44 -1.62 13.13
N ILE A 175 3.65 -1.33 11.84
CA ILE A 175 3.27 -0.06 11.22
C ILE A 175 1.78 0.27 11.43
N PRO A 176 0.82 -0.62 11.18
CA PRO A 176 -0.59 -0.35 11.44
C PRO A 176 -0.91 -0.09 12.92
N CYS A 177 -0.12 -0.67 13.83
CA CYS A 177 -0.35 -0.52 15.27
C CYS A 177 0.03 0.89 15.76
N PHE A 178 0.95 1.58 15.11
CA PHE A 178 1.37 2.93 15.52
C PHE A 178 0.23 3.93 15.52
N ALA A 179 -0.72 3.82 14.59
CA ALA A 179 -1.89 4.68 14.59
C ALA A 179 -2.68 4.58 15.90
N ALA A 180 -2.95 3.36 16.37
CA ALA A 180 -3.64 3.14 17.62
C ALA A 180 -2.83 3.63 18.83
N ILE A 181 -1.53 3.36 18.87
CA ILE A 181 -0.62 3.79 19.95
C ILE A 181 -0.60 5.32 20.04
N LEU A 182 -0.43 6.00 18.91
CA LEU A 182 -0.36 7.47 18.86
C LEU A 182 -1.69 8.12 19.27
N LEU A 183 -2.83 7.54 18.86
CA LEU A 183 -4.15 8.03 19.27
C LEU A 183 -4.40 7.83 20.77
N ILE A 184 -4.04 6.68 21.33
CA ILE A 184 -4.12 6.41 22.77
C ILE A 184 -3.27 7.41 23.56
N ARG A 185 -2.03 7.70 23.10
CA ARG A 185 -1.17 8.71 23.73
C ARG A 185 -1.77 10.12 23.67
N LYS A 186 -2.42 10.47 22.53
CA LYS A 186 -3.15 11.75 22.44
C LYS A 186 -4.29 11.83 23.43
N LEU A 187 -5.09 10.78 23.55
CA LEU A 187 -6.20 10.73 24.52
C LEU A 187 -5.68 10.82 25.96
N ALA A 188 -4.64 10.05 26.30
CA ALA A 188 -4.03 10.09 27.63
C ALA A 188 -3.44 11.48 27.98
N ALA A 189 -2.98 12.22 26.96
CA ALA A 189 -2.50 13.57 27.12
C ALA A 189 -3.61 14.65 27.12
N GLY A 190 -4.90 14.24 27.14
CA GLY A 190 -6.04 15.16 27.14
C GLY A 190 -6.21 15.94 25.82
N LYS A 191 -5.59 15.51 24.72
CA LYS A 191 -5.76 16.18 23.42
C LYS A 191 -7.13 15.86 22.83
N PRO A 192 -7.87 16.84 22.33
CA PRO A 192 -9.19 16.61 21.75
C PRO A 192 -9.07 15.76 20.50
N LEU A 193 -9.92 14.73 20.40
CA LEU A 193 -10.15 13.93 19.20
C LEU A 193 -11.63 14.01 18.83
N PRO A 194 -11.99 13.81 17.57
CA PRO A 194 -13.38 13.75 17.15
C PRO A 194 -14.15 12.68 17.93
N VAL A 195 -15.35 13.00 18.38
CA VAL A 195 -16.23 12.05 19.07
C VAL A 195 -16.97 11.20 18.06
N GLY A 196 -17.06 9.90 18.29
CA GLY A 196 -17.77 8.95 17.44
C GLY A 196 -16.86 7.97 16.71
N ALA A 197 -17.41 7.24 15.76
CA ALA A 197 -16.68 6.29 14.93
C ALA A 197 -16.19 7.00 13.65
N HIS A 198 -14.89 7.07 13.47
CA HIS A 198 -14.26 7.74 12.33
C HIS A 198 -13.15 6.88 11.74
N ALA A 199 -12.93 7.01 10.43
CA ALA A 199 -11.71 6.51 9.82
C ALA A 199 -10.50 7.28 10.38
N CYS A 200 -9.39 6.59 10.64
CA CYS A 200 -8.15 7.21 11.13
C CYS A 200 -7.43 7.97 9.99
N LEU A 201 -8.14 8.89 9.35
CA LEU A 201 -7.63 9.68 8.24
C LEU A 201 -7.45 11.14 8.68
N GLY A 202 -6.20 11.62 8.65
CA GLY A 202 -5.88 13.00 9.03
C GLY A 202 -5.91 13.29 10.53
N LEU A 203 -6.05 12.29 11.39
CA LEU A 203 -5.99 12.43 12.86
C LEU A 203 -4.55 12.50 13.38
N LEU A 204 -3.62 11.98 12.61
CA LEU A 204 -2.19 11.91 12.89
C LEU A 204 -1.40 12.53 11.73
N THR A 205 -0.26 13.11 12.04
CA THR A 205 0.67 13.67 11.06
C THR A 205 1.78 12.67 10.74
N LEU A 206 2.38 12.78 9.55
CA LEU A 206 3.52 11.96 9.18
C LEU A 206 4.68 12.10 10.18
N ALA A 207 4.94 13.31 10.68
CA ALA A 207 5.99 13.56 11.67
C ALA A 207 5.75 12.85 13.01
N GLU A 208 4.50 12.55 13.37
CA GLU A 208 4.21 11.72 14.54
C GLU A 208 4.59 10.26 14.29
N PHE A 209 4.31 9.73 13.11
CA PHE A 209 4.73 8.38 12.73
C PHE A 209 6.25 8.26 12.61
N GLU A 210 6.93 9.22 12.00
CA GLU A 210 8.39 9.19 11.80
C GLU A 210 9.16 9.12 13.12
N ARG A 211 8.60 9.69 14.20
CA ARG A 211 9.19 9.54 15.55
C ARG A 211 9.11 8.11 16.06
N GLU A 212 8.01 7.39 15.77
CA GLU A 212 7.90 5.98 16.12
C GLU A 212 8.82 5.13 15.23
N PHE A 213 8.86 5.40 13.94
CA PHE A 213 9.69 4.68 12.97
C PHE A 213 11.16 4.64 13.38
N ALA A 214 11.68 5.74 13.93
CA ALA A 214 13.08 5.83 14.38
C ALA A 214 13.43 4.80 15.46
N ALA A 215 12.47 4.47 16.34
CA ALA A 215 12.67 3.48 17.40
C ALA A 215 12.68 2.03 16.88
N TRP A 216 12.15 1.79 15.66
CA TRP A 216 11.91 0.47 15.08
C TRP A 216 12.77 0.18 13.85
N GLN A 217 13.90 0.87 13.69
CA GLN A 217 14.80 0.73 12.53
C GLN A 217 14.10 0.88 11.17
N MET A 218 13.05 1.68 11.15
CA MET A 218 12.36 2.04 9.93
C MET A 218 12.94 3.33 9.38
N ARG A 219 13.09 3.40 8.07
CA ARG A 219 13.66 4.56 7.38
C ARG A 219 12.69 5.10 6.36
N THR A 220 12.54 6.42 6.34
CA THR A 220 11.76 7.11 5.32
C THR A 220 12.67 7.86 4.37
N ALA A 221 12.26 7.97 3.13
CA ALA A 221 12.93 8.78 2.11
C ALA A 221 11.89 9.54 1.30
N VAL A 222 12.19 10.79 0.98
CA VAL A 222 11.37 11.60 0.09
C VAL A 222 12.22 12.01 -1.10
N ALA A 223 11.75 11.67 -2.29
CA ALA A 223 12.39 12.09 -3.54
C ALA A 223 11.40 12.94 -4.35
N GLN A 224 11.85 14.09 -4.83
CA GLN A 224 11.17 14.82 -5.89
C GLN A 224 11.75 14.33 -7.22
N VAL A 225 10.88 13.93 -8.13
CA VAL A 225 11.27 13.45 -9.46
C VAL A 225 10.84 14.49 -10.47
N ASP A 226 11.72 14.84 -11.40
CA ASP A 226 11.35 15.74 -12.49
C ASP A 226 10.34 15.05 -13.39
N ALA A 227 9.18 15.68 -13.58
CA ALA A 227 8.07 15.13 -14.38
C ALA A 227 8.42 14.92 -15.87
N SER A 228 9.56 15.41 -16.30
CA SER A 228 10.09 15.24 -17.67
C SER A 228 10.83 13.92 -17.91
N SER A 229 11.03 13.11 -16.86
CA SER A 229 11.80 11.85 -16.92
C SER A 229 10.94 10.58 -16.82
N VAL A 230 9.60 10.69 -16.97
CA VAL A 230 8.66 9.55 -16.87
C VAL A 230 7.82 9.42 -18.14
#